data_1421b62d266d324aa9788c3adeece599
#
_entry.id   1421b62d266d324aa9788c3adeece599
#
_cell.length_a   1.000
_cell.length_b   1.000
_cell.length_c   1.000
_cell.angle_alpha   90.00
_cell.angle_beta   90.00
_cell.angle_gamma   90.00
#
_symmetry.space_group_name_H-M   'P 1'
#
loop_
_entity.id
_entity.type
_entity.pdbx_description
1 polymer ?
#
loop_
_entity_poly.entity_id
_entity_poly.type
_entity_poly.pdbx_seq_one_letter_code
_entity_poly.pdbx_strand_id
1 'polypeptide(L)'
;MEQQAAEVVSFFHGSFWALVPSIVAIVLALITKEAYSSLFVGVLIGGLFISQGSFPGFLDAVFKNGMVKQVSDPWNVGILFFLVMLGAMVALMNKSGAAAAFGNWARLHIKTKVGAQIATIVLGILIFVDDYFNCLTVGSVMRPVTDKFKISHEKLAYLIDATAAPICIIAPVSSWAAAVTGFVEGEDGLGLFVKAIPFNFYALLTIVALFALVLLKVDFGPMRRCESAADMISAKMEELNIDQAKGTVLDLIFPIVVLIIFCVAGLVYTGGFFSSGEAHKGFVDAFGASDASVGLVLGSFAAFFVTVIWYMGRRVLKINKCLECLPEGFKAMVPAIIILVLAWSLKGVTDTLGAKDYVAGIVTGSATALMNFMPAIIFLVAIGLAFSTGTSWGTFGILIPIVVAAFSSVDPSLMIISISACMAGAVCGDHISPISDTTIMASAGAECDHVSHVNTQLPYALCVAAISFVCYIVAGLTRSALLSLLVGIVLVVGGLLVLKKQREASRKKRFSPKNMFARKTPAKKKAKN
;
A
#
# COMPACT_ATOMS: atom_id res chain seq x y z
N MET A 1 41.56 -29.27 1.12
CA MET A 1 41.99 -27.89 0.81
C MET A 1 40.83 -27.21 0.12
N GLU A 2 39.88 -26.78 0.91
CA GLU A 2 38.83 -25.91 0.44
C GLU A 2 39.44 -24.53 0.26
N GLN A 3 39.63 -24.13 -1.00
CA GLN A 3 39.86 -22.75 -1.34
C GLN A 3 38.61 -21.97 -0.95
N GLN A 4 38.64 -21.28 0.19
CA GLN A 4 37.81 -20.10 0.37
C GLN A 4 38.11 -19.20 -0.82
N ALA A 5 37.21 -19.22 -1.81
CA ALA A 5 37.14 -18.17 -2.79
C ALA A 5 36.88 -16.89 -2.00
N ALA A 6 37.90 -16.06 -1.86
CA ALA A 6 37.72 -14.70 -1.34
C ALA A 6 36.62 -14.06 -2.20
N GLU A 7 35.45 -13.81 -1.61
CA GLU A 7 34.40 -13.01 -2.25
C GLU A 7 35.05 -11.67 -2.59
N VAL A 8 35.31 -11.47 -3.86
CA VAL A 8 35.76 -10.18 -4.36
C VAL A 8 34.54 -9.25 -4.19
N VAL A 9 34.55 -8.47 -3.11
CA VAL A 9 33.52 -7.49 -2.85
C VAL A 9 33.43 -6.58 -4.07
N SER A 10 32.32 -6.65 -4.79
CA SER A 10 32.09 -5.85 -5.98
C SER A 10 32.15 -4.36 -5.60
N PHE A 11 32.71 -3.52 -6.48
CA PHE A 11 32.65 -2.05 -6.35
C PHE A 11 31.23 -1.55 -6.10
N PHE A 12 30.24 -2.27 -6.61
CA PHE A 12 28.82 -1.93 -6.48
C PHE A 12 28.19 -2.41 -5.17
N HIS A 13 28.82 -3.35 -4.46
CA HIS A 13 28.26 -3.94 -3.24
C HIS A 13 28.42 -3.00 -2.04
N GLY A 14 27.37 -2.90 -1.21
CA GLY A 14 27.39 -2.08 0.01
C GLY A 14 27.67 -0.59 -0.21
N SER A 15 27.40 -0.07 -1.40
CA SER A 15 27.65 1.31 -1.80
C SER A 15 26.40 1.98 -2.36
N PHE A 16 26.46 3.28 -2.65
CA PHE A 16 25.37 4.00 -3.34
C PHE A 16 24.89 3.28 -4.60
N TRP A 17 25.78 2.60 -5.31
CA TRP A 17 25.43 1.87 -6.54
C TRP A 17 24.43 0.73 -6.31
N ALA A 18 24.36 0.19 -5.09
CA ALA A 18 23.36 -0.83 -4.74
C ALA A 18 21.91 -0.32 -4.84
N LEU A 19 21.68 1.00 -4.73
CA LEU A 19 20.36 1.63 -4.87
C LEU A 19 20.04 1.98 -6.33
N VAL A 20 21.03 2.06 -7.21
CA VAL A 20 20.86 2.53 -8.61
C VAL A 20 19.83 1.71 -9.39
N PRO A 21 19.78 0.35 -9.30
CA PRO A 21 18.76 -0.43 -10.00
C PRO A 21 17.33 0.01 -9.65
N SER A 22 17.03 0.19 -8.36
CA SER A 22 15.71 0.66 -7.90
C SER A 22 15.46 2.10 -8.32
N ILE A 23 16.44 2.99 -8.20
CA ILE A 23 16.31 4.40 -8.62
C ILE A 23 15.99 4.49 -10.11
N VAL A 24 16.69 3.72 -10.96
CA VAL A 24 16.45 3.70 -12.41
C VAL A 24 15.06 3.16 -12.72
N ALA A 25 14.65 2.05 -12.09
CA ALA A 25 13.30 1.50 -12.26
C ALA A 25 12.22 2.54 -11.91
N ILE A 26 12.37 3.25 -10.78
CA ILE A 26 11.44 4.28 -10.34
C ILE A 26 11.40 5.45 -11.33
N VAL A 27 12.56 5.98 -11.70
CA VAL A 27 12.64 7.12 -12.62
C VAL A 27 12.03 6.77 -13.96
N LEU A 28 12.35 5.59 -14.50
CA LEU A 28 11.76 5.12 -15.75
C LEU A 28 10.23 4.96 -15.63
N ALA A 29 9.72 4.35 -14.55
CA ALA A 29 8.29 4.18 -14.34
C ALA A 29 7.55 5.52 -14.30
N LEU A 30 8.12 6.53 -13.64
CA LEU A 30 7.53 7.87 -13.57
C LEU A 30 7.56 8.60 -14.93
N ILE A 31 8.63 8.42 -15.73
CA ILE A 31 8.78 9.07 -17.05
C ILE A 31 7.92 8.36 -18.10
N THR A 32 8.05 7.04 -18.20
CA THR A 32 7.39 6.24 -19.26
C THR A 32 5.93 5.95 -18.95
N LYS A 33 5.53 6.02 -17.67
CA LYS A 33 4.23 5.60 -17.13
C LYS A 33 3.95 4.11 -17.40
N GLU A 34 5.00 3.32 -17.51
CA GLU A 34 4.96 1.90 -17.78
C GLU A 34 5.82 1.16 -16.75
N ALA A 35 5.19 0.26 -15.97
CA ALA A 35 5.82 -0.39 -14.82
C ALA A 35 6.65 -1.64 -15.21
N TYR A 36 6.16 -2.46 -16.14
CA TYR A 36 6.79 -3.75 -16.44
C TYR A 36 8.21 -3.61 -16.99
N SER A 37 8.36 -2.81 -18.04
CA SER A 37 9.66 -2.58 -18.66
C SER A 37 10.60 -1.84 -17.72
N SER A 38 10.08 -0.89 -16.94
CA SER A 38 10.87 -0.11 -15.98
C SER A 38 11.46 -0.98 -14.87
N LEU A 39 10.65 -1.84 -14.28
CA LEU A 39 11.10 -2.83 -13.28
C LEU A 39 12.10 -3.81 -13.90
N PHE A 40 11.79 -4.33 -15.10
CA PHE A 40 12.67 -5.26 -15.77
C PHE A 40 14.04 -4.65 -16.10
N VAL A 41 14.07 -3.39 -16.58
CA VAL A 41 15.34 -2.67 -16.81
C VAL A 41 16.12 -2.51 -15.49
N GLY A 42 15.44 -2.22 -14.37
CA GLY A 42 16.08 -2.21 -13.06
C GLY A 42 16.73 -3.54 -12.71
N VAL A 43 16.01 -4.66 -12.93
CA VAL A 43 16.56 -6.02 -12.72
C VAL A 43 17.78 -6.27 -13.61
N LEU A 44 17.73 -5.88 -14.89
CA LEU A 44 18.85 -6.01 -15.81
C LEU A 44 20.07 -5.22 -15.35
N ILE A 45 19.90 -3.97 -14.91
CA ILE A 45 21.01 -3.13 -14.40
C ILE A 45 21.63 -3.77 -13.15
N GLY A 46 20.80 -4.23 -12.22
CA GLY A 46 21.31 -4.92 -11.04
C GLY A 46 22.04 -6.22 -11.36
N GLY A 47 21.51 -6.99 -12.32
CA GLY A 47 22.20 -8.18 -12.86
C GLY A 47 23.55 -7.86 -13.48
N LEU A 48 23.67 -6.74 -14.22
CA LEU A 48 24.94 -6.25 -14.77
C LEU A 48 25.95 -5.90 -13.65
N PHE A 49 25.49 -5.25 -12.58
CA PHE A 49 26.36 -4.90 -11.44
C PHE A 49 26.84 -6.15 -10.68
N ILE A 50 25.97 -7.14 -10.50
CA ILE A 50 26.30 -8.41 -9.84
C ILE A 50 27.29 -9.21 -10.70
N SER A 51 27.06 -9.26 -12.01
CA SER A 51 27.81 -10.13 -12.94
C SER A 51 29.23 -9.66 -13.23
N GLN A 52 29.55 -8.40 -12.96
CA GLN A 52 30.87 -7.79 -13.22
C GLN A 52 31.38 -8.05 -14.66
N GLY A 53 30.48 -8.07 -15.64
CA GLY A 53 30.82 -8.30 -17.06
C GLY A 53 30.80 -9.75 -17.51
N SER A 54 30.50 -10.72 -16.64
CA SER A 54 30.31 -12.12 -17.01
C SER A 54 28.91 -12.33 -17.59
N PHE A 55 28.79 -12.71 -18.84
CA PHE A 55 27.48 -12.98 -19.47
C PHE A 55 26.73 -14.15 -18.80
N PRO A 56 27.34 -15.32 -18.51
CA PRO A 56 26.67 -16.35 -17.72
C PRO A 56 26.25 -15.87 -16.33
N GLY A 57 27.12 -15.12 -15.64
CA GLY A 57 26.81 -14.53 -14.34
C GLY A 57 25.63 -13.54 -14.41
N PHE A 58 25.51 -12.77 -15.50
CA PHE A 58 24.38 -11.90 -15.75
C PHE A 58 23.06 -12.69 -15.90
N LEU A 59 23.06 -13.75 -16.69
CA LEU A 59 21.86 -14.61 -16.85
C LEU A 59 21.47 -15.26 -15.53
N ASP A 60 22.44 -15.77 -14.76
CA ASP A 60 22.17 -16.34 -13.44
C ASP A 60 21.63 -15.29 -12.46
N ALA A 61 22.19 -14.08 -12.43
CA ALA A 61 21.74 -13.01 -11.56
C ALA A 61 20.31 -12.54 -11.88
N VAL A 62 19.98 -12.39 -13.17
CA VAL A 62 18.66 -11.90 -13.62
C VAL A 62 17.60 -13.00 -13.51
N PHE A 63 17.84 -14.16 -14.13
CA PHE A 63 16.78 -15.15 -14.30
C PHE A 63 16.77 -16.17 -13.16
N LYS A 64 17.90 -16.79 -12.82
CA LYS A 64 17.95 -17.85 -11.82
C LYS A 64 17.81 -17.32 -10.40
N ASN A 65 18.66 -16.38 -10.01
CA ASN A 65 18.68 -15.81 -8.66
C ASN A 65 17.71 -14.63 -8.50
N GLY A 66 17.49 -13.88 -9.55
CA GLY A 66 16.50 -12.79 -9.59
C GLY A 66 15.09 -13.33 -9.67
N MET A 67 14.66 -13.88 -10.81
CA MET A 67 13.26 -14.25 -11.05
C MET A 67 12.87 -15.59 -10.44
N VAL A 68 13.55 -16.68 -10.84
CA VAL A 68 13.14 -18.03 -10.46
C VAL A 68 13.21 -18.22 -8.95
N LYS A 69 14.28 -17.77 -8.32
CA LYS A 69 14.43 -17.86 -6.86
C LYS A 69 13.33 -17.11 -6.11
N GLN A 70 12.98 -15.91 -6.56
CA GLN A 70 11.93 -15.11 -5.91
C GLN A 70 10.54 -15.74 -6.09
N VAL A 71 10.23 -16.24 -7.28
CA VAL A 71 8.96 -16.94 -7.54
C VAL A 71 8.89 -18.29 -6.82
N SER A 72 10.04 -18.93 -6.55
CA SER A 72 10.10 -20.20 -5.80
C SER A 72 10.04 -20.02 -4.29
N ASP A 73 10.07 -18.80 -3.79
CA ASP A 73 9.93 -18.53 -2.37
C ASP A 73 8.50 -18.88 -1.90
N PRO A 74 8.33 -19.72 -0.87
CA PRO A 74 7.00 -20.14 -0.42
C PRO A 74 6.09 -18.98 -0.02
N TRP A 75 6.65 -17.92 0.56
CA TRP A 75 5.91 -16.71 0.92
C TRP A 75 5.32 -16.04 -0.33
N ASN A 76 6.15 -15.79 -1.33
CA ASN A 76 5.73 -15.14 -2.57
C ASN A 76 4.70 -15.99 -3.32
N VAL A 77 4.93 -17.32 -3.41
CA VAL A 77 3.96 -18.26 -4.00
C VAL A 77 2.61 -18.20 -3.28
N GLY A 78 2.61 -18.16 -1.95
CA GLY A 78 1.39 -18.03 -1.16
C GLY A 78 0.60 -16.76 -1.52
N ILE A 79 1.28 -15.62 -1.62
CA ILE A 79 0.65 -14.36 -2.04
C ILE A 79 0.05 -14.45 -3.45
N LEU A 80 0.77 -15.07 -4.41
CA LEU A 80 0.24 -15.26 -5.77
C LEU A 80 -1.03 -16.14 -5.76
N PHE A 81 -1.05 -17.24 -5.02
CA PHE A 81 -2.25 -18.07 -4.89
C PHE A 81 -3.41 -17.32 -4.24
N PHE A 82 -3.13 -16.55 -3.19
CA PHE A 82 -4.14 -15.72 -2.54
C PHE A 82 -4.76 -14.72 -3.53
N LEU A 83 -3.93 -14.02 -4.34
CA LEU A 83 -4.39 -13.11 -5.38
C LEU A 83 -5.32 -13.79 -6.38
N VAL A 84 -4.94 -14.98 -6.87
CA VAL A 84 -5.75 -15.76 -7.81
C VAL A 84 -7.10 -16.13 -7.20
N MET A 85 -7.10 -16.61 -5.95
CA MET A 85 -8.34 -16.98 -5.26
C MET A 85 -9.23 -15.77 -4.99
N LEU A 86 -8.64 -14.64 -4.65
CA LEU A 86 -9.39 -13.40 -4.49
C LEU A 86 -9.99 -12.92 -5.82
N GLY A 87 -9.21 -12.94 -6.91
CA GLY A 87 -9.73 -12.64 -8.24
C GLY A 87 -10.91 -13.56 -8.61
N ALA A 88 -10.82 -14.86 -8.27
CA ALA A 88 -11.91 -15.81 -8.47
C ALA A 88 -13.15 -15.47 -7.61
N MET A 89 -12.96 -15.03 -6.36
CA MET A 89 -14.05 -14.55 -5.50
C MET A 89 -14.73 -13.31 -6.08
N VAL A 90 -13.95 -12.35 -6.60
CA VAL A 90 -14.48 -11.15 -7.28
C VAL A 90 -15.27 -11.55 -8.52
N ALA A 91 -14.74 -12.46 -9.35
CA ALA A 91 -15.43 -12.98 -10.53
C ALA A 91 -16.76 -13.66 -10.16
N LEU A 92 -16.78 -14.45 -9.08
CA LEU A 92 -18.01 -15.05 -8.53
C LEU A 92 -19.05 -13.99 -8.12
N MET A 93 -18.64 -12.98 -7.37
CA MET A 93 -19.52 -11.90 -6.92
C MET A 93 -20.07 -11.09 -8.11
N ASN A 94 -19.23 -10.80 -9.10
CA ASN A 94 -19.65 -10.10 -10.32
C ASN A 94 -20.64 -10.94 -11.15
N LYS A 95 -20.32 -12.23 -11.37
CA LYS A 95 -21.14 -13.14 -12.18
C LYS A 95 -22.48 -13.48 -11.53
N SER A 96 -22.56 -13.41 -10.19
CA SER A 96 -23.80 -13.55 -9.43
C SER A 96 -24.74 -12.36 -9.60
N GLY A 97 -24.23 -11.21 -10.05
CA GLY A 97 -24.93 -9.94 -10.05
C GLY A 97 -25.00 -9.26 -8.68
N ALA A 98 -24.30 -9.79 -7.69
CA ALA A 98 -24.29 -9.29 -6.32
C ALA A 98 -23.72 -7.87 -6.24
N ALA A 99 -22.68 -7.57 -7.04
CA ALA A 99 -22.11 -6.23 -7.13
C ALA A 99 -23.14 -5.19 -7.63
N ALA A 100 -23.93 -5.54 -8.65
CA ALA A 100 -25.00 -4.67 -9.14
C ALA A 100 -26.11 -4.51 -8.09
N ALA A 101 -26.48 -5.59 -7.39
CA ALA A 101 -27.46 -5.54 -6.30
C ALA A 101 -26.98 -4.66 -5.14
N PHE A 102 -25.70 -4.77 -4.75
CA PHE A 102 -25.10 -3.91 -3.74
C PHE A 102 -25.01 -2.46 -4.21
N GLY A 103 -24.63 -2.22 -5.46
CA GLY A 103 -24.66 -0.89 -6.06
C GLY A 103 -26.06 -0.25 -5.99
N ASN A 104 -27.13 -1.02 -6.23
CA ASN A 104 -28.51 -0.55 -6.10
C ASN A 104 -28.90 -0.25 -4.64
N TRP A 105 -28.51 -1.14 -3.70
CA TRP A 105 -28.70 -0.91 -2.26
C TRP A 105 -27.92 0.34 -1.79
N ALA A 106 -26.63 0.43 -2.14
CA ALA A 106 -25.78 1.57 -1.80
C ALA A 106 -26.34 2.89 -2.35
N ARG A 107 -26.97 2.86 -3.56
CA ARG A 107 -27.67 4.03 -4.11
C ARG A 107 -28.84 4.50 -3.24
N LEU A 108 -29.50 3.61 -2.59
CA LEU A 108 -30.64 3.93 -1.71
C LEU A 108 -30.18 4.47 -0.36
N HIS A 109 -29.11 3.92 0.20
CA HIS A 109 -28.64 4.22 1.54
C HIS A 109 -27.48 5.24 1.56
N ILE A 110 -26.50 5.10 0.67
CA ILE A 110 -25.43 6.07 0.48
C ILE A 110 -25.91 7.06 -0.57
N LYS A 111 -26.14 8.31 -0.14
CA LYS A 111 -26.76 9.34 -0.98
C LYS A 111 -25.75 10.33 -1.57
N THR A 112 -24.48 10.24 -1.21
CA THR A 112 -23.49 11.25 -1.59
C THR A 112 -22.13 10.64 -1.94
N LYS A 113 -21.40 11.31 -2.85
CA LYS A 113 -20.01 10.99 -3.17
C LYS A 113 -19.12 10.96 -1.91
N VAL A 114 -19.36 11.87 -0.97
CA VAL A 114 -18.67 11.92 0.33
C VAL A 114 -19.00 10.67 1.16
N GLY A 115 -20.26 10.27 1.22
CA GLY A 115 -20.70 9.07 1.95
C GLY A 115 -20.03 7.80 1.43
N ALA A 116 -19.88 7.66 0.10
CA ALA A 116 -19.19 6.52 -0.49
C ALA A 116 -17.69 6.48 -0.10
N GLN A 117 -17.00 7.62 -0.15
CA GLN A 117 -15.60 7.70 0.27
C GLN A 117 -15.42 7.43 1.77
N ILE A 118 -16.30 7.97 2.62
CA ILE A 118 -16.25 7.68 4.07
C ILE A 118 -16.51 6.20 4.34
N ALA A 119 -17.48 5.58 3.65
CA ALA A 119 -17.73 4.15 3.79
C ALA A 119 -16.51 3.30 3.38
N THR A 120 -15.79 3.72 2.33
CA THR A 120 -14.53 3.09 1.93
C THR A 120 -13.46 3.20 3.03
N ILE A 121 -13.27 4.41 3.57
CA ILE A 121 -12.30 4.64 4.66
C ILE A 121 -12.66 3.81 5.90
N VAL A 122 -13.93 3.81 6.30
CA VAL A 122 -14.40 3.05 7.48
C VAL A 122 -14.19 1.55 7.28
N LEU A 123 -14.51 1.03 6.08
CA LEU A 123 -14.28 -0.38 5.77
C LEU A 123 -12.78 -0.72 5.81
N GLY A 124 -11.92 0.15 5.24
CA GLY A 124 -10.46 -0.01 5.31
C GLY A 124 -9.95 -0.02 6.76
N ILE A 125 -10.45 0.87 7.61
CA ILE A 125 -10.10 0.89 9.04
C ILE A 125 -10.56 -0.39 9.75
N LEU A 126 -11.72 -0.95 9.41
CA LEU A 126 -12.23 -2.17 10.03
C LEU A 126 -11.43 -3.42 9.64
N ILE A 127 -10.80 -3.40 8.46
CA ILE A 127 -9.94 -4.51 7.97
C ILE A 127 -8.47 -4.20 8.33
N PHE A 128 -8.18 -4.02 9.60
CA PHE A 128 -6.85 -3.65 10.11
C PHE A 128 -5.89 -4.82 10.31
N VAL A 129 -6.35 -6.02 10.03
CA VAL A 129 -5.69 -7.28 10.39
C VAL A 129 -4.41 -7.49 9.58
N ASP A 130 -4.49 -7.23 8.28
CA ASP A 130 -3.41 -7.39 7.32
C ASP A 130 -3.62 -6.43 6.13
N ASP A 131 -2.56 -5.82 5.67
CA ASP A 131 -2.60 -4.77 4.62
C ASP A 131 -2.89 -5.34 3.24
N TYR A 132 -2.35 -6.50 2.89
CA TYR A 132 -2.63 -7.17 1.62
C TYR A 132 -4.11 -7.55 1.52
N PHE A 133 -4.62 -8.14 2.60
CA PHE A 133 -6.03 -8.48 2.71
C PHE A 133 -6.93 -7.25 2.63
N ASN A 134 -6.53 -6.15 3.28
CA ASN A 134 -7.23 -4.86 3.21
C ASN A 134 -7.31 -4.36 1.76
N CYS A 135 -6.16 -4.21 1.08
CA CYS A 135 -6.08 -3.66 -0.27
C CYS A 135 -7.05 -4.35 -1.23
N LEU A 136 -7.05 -5.66 -1.23
CA LEU A 136 -7.81 -6.45 -2.19
C LEU A 136 -9.30 -6.54 -1.83
N THR A 137 -9.60 -6.67 -0.53
CA THR A 137 -10.99 -6.82 -0.06
C THR A 137 -11.73 -5.49 -0.17
N VAL A 138 -11.18 -4.39 0.35
CA VAL A 138 -11.81 -3.07 0.27
C VAL A 138 -12.03 -2.67 -1.18
N GLY A 139 -11.04 -2.93 -2.06
CA GLY A 139 -11.13 -2.65 -3.49
C GLY A 139 -12.31 -3.37 -4.14
N SER A 140 -12.34 -4.69 -4.01
CA SER A 140 -13.38 -5.52 -4.63
C SER A 140 -14.80 -5.16 -4.15
N VAL A 141 -14.95 -4.81 -2.87
CA VAL A 141 -16.23 -4.45 -2.24
C VAL A 141 -16.69 -3.06 -2.64
N MET A 142 -15.78 -2.08 -2.58
CA MET A 142 -16.16 -0.67 -2.71
C MET A 142 -16.14 -0.16 -4.14
N ARG A 143 -15.45 -0.83 -5.07
CA ARG A 143 -15.42 -0.42 -6.47
C ARG A 143 -16.80 -0.25 -7.09
N PRO A 144 -17.76 -1.20 -7.00
CA PRO A 144 -19.09 -1.01 -7.57
C PRO A 144 -19.85 0.18 -6.97
N VAL A 145 -19.55 0.53 -5.69
CA VAL A 145 -20.13 1.68 -5.02
C VAL A 145 -19.50 2.98 -5.52
N THR A 146 -18.17 3.02 -5.59
CA THR A 146 -17.41 4.21 -6.01
C THR A 146 -17.68 4.56 -7.46
N ASP A 147 -17.79 3.58 -8.36
CA ASP A 147 -18.14 3.75 -9.77
C ASP A 147 -19.48 4.47 -9.91
N LYS A 148 -20.47 4.04 -9.13
CA LYS A 148 -21.79 4.63 -9.13
C LYS A 148 -21.81 6.09 -8.70
N PHE A 149 -20.93 6.47 -7.76
CA PHE A 149 -20.82 7.84 -7.28
C PHE A 149 -19.77 8.66 -8.05
N LYS A 150 -19.29 8.16 -9.21
CA LYS A 150 -18.35 8.86 -10.08
C LYS A 150 -17.06 9.24 -9.34
N ILE A 151 -16.55 8.30 -8.54
CA ILE A 151 -15.25 8.39 -7.91
C ILE A 151 -14.26 7.68 -8.83
N SER A 152 -13.13 8.32 -9.14
CA SER A 152 -12.13 7.70 -10.00
C SER A 152 -11.49 6.47 -9.34
N HIS A 153 -11.04 5.52 -10.15
CA HIS A 153 -10.36 4.33 -9.66
C HIS A 153 -9.06 4.70 -8.93
N GLU A 154 -8.37 5.74 -9.38
CA GLU A 154 -7.19 6.26 -8.69
C GLU A 154 -7.53 6.83 -7.30
N LYS A 155 -8.70 7.46 -7.15
CA LYS A 155 -9.14 7.93 -5.83
C LYS A 155 -9.50 6.77 -4.93
N LEU A 156 -10.16 5.75 -5.47
CA LEU A 156 -10.44 4.51 -4.73
C LEU A 156 -9.14 3.84 -4.30
N ALA A 157 -8.18 3.66 -5.21
CA ALA A 157 -6.88 3.07 -4.90
C ALA A 157 -6.14 3.84 -3.79
N TYR A 158 -6.16 5.17 -3.83
CA TYR A 158 -5.60 5.99 -2.76
C TYR A 158 -6.31 5.80 -1.41
N LEU A 159 -7.65 5.72 -1.39
CA LEU A 159 -8.39 5.47 -0.14
C LEU A 159 -8.07 4.11 0.45
N ILE A 160 -7.89 3.09 -0.40
CA ILE A 160 -7.52 1.73 -0.01
C ILE A 160 -6.10 1.73 0.55
N ASP A 161 -5.12 2.16 -0.22
CA ASP A 161 -3.70 2.13 0.12
C ASP A 161 -3.41 2.92 1.41
N ALA A 162 -4.00 4.12 1.52
CA ALA A 162 -3.91 4.97 2.71
C ALA A 162 -4.67 4.43 3.96
N THR A 163 -5.49 3.39 3.82
CA THR A 163 -6.14 2.68 4.94
C THR A 163 -5.65 1.24 5.12
N ALA A 164 -4.68 0.79 4.33
CA ALA A 164 -4.06 -0.52 4.48
C ALA A 164 -2.86 -0.45 5.45
N ALA A 165 -1.65 -0.30 4.96
CA ALA A 165 -0.44 -0.22 5.78
C ALA A 165 -0.50 0.85 6.90
N PRO A 166 -1.02 2.09 6.66
CA PRO A 166 -1.14 3.08 7.73
C PRO A 166 -2.07 2.68 8.89
N ILE A 167 -3.06 1.83 8.66
CA ILE A 167 -3.93 1.32 9.72
C ILE A 167 -3.29 0.12 10.41
N CYS A 168 -2.73 -0.82 9.65
CA CYS A 168 -2.11 -2.03 10.20
C CYS A 168 -0.95 -1.70 11.15
N ILE A 169 -0.14 -0.68 10.85
CA ILE A 169 1.02 -0.27 11.66
C ILE A 169 0.66 0.40 12.99
N ILE A 170 -0.58 0.79 13.20
CA ILE A 170 -1.08 1.36 14.46
C ILE A 170 -2.09 0.44 15.16
N ALA A 171 -2.37 -0.72 14.58
CA ALA A 171 -3.28 -1.71 15.14
C ALA A 171 -2.51 -2.69 16.02
N PRO A 172 -2.80 -2.79 17.34
CA PRO A 172 -2.04 -3.65 18.26
C PRO A 172 -2.17 -5.14 17.96
N VAL A 173 -3.20 -5.53 17.23
CA VAL A 173 -3.50 -6.91 16.83
C VAL A 173 -3.47 -6.98 15.30
N SER A 174 -2.28 -6.90 14.72
CA SER A 174 -2.07 -6.98 13.27
C SER A 174 -0.85 -7.86 12.96
N SER A 175 -0.72 -8.31 11.72
CA SER A 175 0.49 -8.98 11.25
C SER A 175 1.74 -8.11 11.44
N TRP A 176 1.56 -6.78 11.41
CA TRP A 176 2.63 -5.80 11.58
C TRP A 176 3.10 -5.65 13.02
N ALA A 177 2.18 -5.67 14.00
CA ALA A 177 2.52 -5.67 15.42
C ALA A 177 3.39 -6.87 15.77
N ALA A 178 3.08 -8.02 15.20
CA ALA A 178 3.85 -9.24 15.37
C ALA A 178 5.25 -9.15 14.75
N ALA A 179 5.35 -8.65 13.52
CA ALA A 179 6.63 -8.48 12.85
C ALA A 179 7.55 -7.56 13.65
N VAL A 180 7.05 -6.40 14.09
CA VAL A 180 7.82 -5.44 14.89
C VAL A 180 8.27 -6.08 16.21
N THR A 181 7.37 -6.81 16.88
CA THR A 181 7.70 -7.56 18.11
C THR A 181 8.84 -8.55 17.87
N GLY A 182 8.84 -9.24 16.74
CA GLY A 182 9.90 -10.21 16.37
C GLY A 182 11.27 -9.59 16.08
N PHE A 183 11.34 -8.28 15.86
CA PHE A 183 12.63 -7.59 15.64
C PHE A 183 13.25 -7.00 16.92
N VAL A 184 12.58 -7.08 18.06
CA VAL A 184 13.03 -6.52 19.32
C VAL A 184 13.40 -7.68 20.27
N GLU A 185 14.64 -8.13 20.20
CA GLU A 185 15.14 -9.19 21.06
C GLU A 185 15.42 -8.68 22.48
N GLY A 186 14.97 -9.43 23.48
CA GLY A 186 15.29 -9.14 24.90
C GLY A 186 14.46 -8.05 25.56
N GLU A 187 13.50 -7.44 24.85
CA GLU A 187 12.60 -6.39 25.34
C GLU A 187 11.12 -6.82 25.16
N ASP A 188 10.20 -6.14 25.86
CA ASP A 188 8.76 -6.30 25.60
C ASP A 188 8.40 -5.64 24.25
N GLY A 189 8.60 -6.38 23.16
CA GLY A 189 8.42 -5.89 21.80
C GLY A 189 7.00 -5.42 21.52
N LEU A 190 5.97 -6.10 22.04
CA LEU A 190 4.56 -5.67 21.90
C LEU A 190 4.31 -4.40 22.71
N GLY A 191 4.82 -4.31 23.93
CA GLY A 191 4.72 -3.11 24.74
C GLY A 191 5.43 -1.91 24.09
N LEU A 192 6.58 -2.11 23.48
CA LEU A 192 7.28 -1.07 22.71
C LEU A 192 6.47 -0.65 21.48
N PHE A 193 5.90 -1.60 20.75
CA PHE A 193 5.02 -1.30 19.61
C PHE A 193 3.83 -0.42 20.06
N VAL A 194 3.11 -0.82 21.11
CA VAL A 194 1.95 -0.07 21.62
C VAL A 194 2.36 1.33 22.08
N LYS A 195 3.50 1.48 22.77
CA LYS A 195 4.03 2.78 23.17
C LYS A 195 4.45 3.66 21.98
N ALA A 196 4.82 3.06 20.86
CA ALA A 196 5.21 3.77 19.64
C ALA A 196 3.99 4.30 18.84
N ILE A 197 2.79 3.70 18.99
CA ILE A 197 1.57 4.08 18.24
C ILE A 197 1.28 5.60 18.33
N PRO A 198 1.26 6.26 19.51
CA PRO A 198 0.96 7.68 19.60
C PRO A 198 1.94 8.59 18.85
N PHE A 199 3.15 8.10 18.59
CA PHE A 199 4.20 8.80 17.84
C PHE A 199 4.20 8.46 16.36
N ASN A 200 3.33 7.56 15.87
CA ASN A 200 3.26 7.21 14.44
C ASN A 200 2.55 8.30 13.65
N PHE A 201 3.25 9.45 13.47
CA PHE A 201 2.65 10.64 12.91
C PHE A 201 2.21 10.44 11.47
N TYR A 202 2.95 9.67 10.65
CA TYR A 202 2.55 9.46 9.26
C TYR A 202 1.22 8.72 9.15
N ALA A 203 1.05 7.64 9.88
CA ALA A 203 -0.20 6.87 9.88
C ALA A 203 -1.37 7.70 10.42
N LEU A 204 -1.19 8.32 11.59
CA LEU A 204 -2.23 9.12 12.23
C LEU A 204 -2.64 10.34 11.38
N LEU A 205 -1.67 11.06 10.81
CA LEU A 205 -1.93 12.22 9.97
C LEU A 205 -2.48 11.83 8.59
N THR A 206 -2.15 10.65 8.07
CA THR A 206 -2.77 10.11 6.85
C THR A 206 -4.26 9.91 7.05
N ILE A 207 -4.68 9.34 8.19
CA ILE A 207 -6.10 9.19 8.53
C ILE A 207 -6.79 10.56 8.63
N VAL A 208 -6.17 11.52 9.33
CA VAL A 208 -6.70 12.89 9.43
C VAL A 208 -6.81 13.52 8.04
N ALA A 209 -5.80 13.36 7.19
CA ALA A 209 -5.79 13.89 5.84
C ALA A 209 -6.90 13.25 4.97
N LEU A 210 -7.12 11.93 5.07
CA LEU A 210 -8.19 11.23 4.36
C LEU A 210 -9.56 11.84 4.68
N PHE A 211 -9.91 11.92 5.96
CA PHE A 211 -11.19 12.51 6.38
C PHE A 211 -11.28 13.99 5.99
N ALA A 212 -10.21 14.77 6.17
CA ALA A 212 -10.20 16.18 5.82
C ALA A 212 -10.38 16.41 4.30
N LEU A 213 -9.67 15.66 3.44
CA LEU A 213 -9.81 15.71 1.98
C LEU A 213 -11.26 15.44 1.55
N VAL A 214 -11.85 14.38 2.10
CA VAL A 214 -13.21 13.95 1.75
C VAL A 214 -14.26 14.95 2.24
N LEU A 215 -14.20 15.38 3.50
CA LEU A 215 -15.17 16.30 4.11
C LEU A 215 -15.07 17.72 3.53
N LEU A 216 -13.85 18.21 3.27
CA LEU A 216 -13.63 19.51 2.66
C LEU A 216 -13.86 19.50 1.14
N LYS A 217 -13.97 18.30 0.51
CA LYS A 217 -14.12 18.09 -0.94
C LYS A 217 -12.98 18.74 -1.73
N VAL A 218 -11.76 18.52 -1.27
CA VAL A 218 -10.55 19.10 -1.85
C VAL A 218 -9.67 18.01 -2.43
N ASP A 219 -9.53 18.00 -3.75
CA ASP A 219 -8.53 17.21 -4.45
C ASP A 219 -7.53 18.13 -5.15
N PHE A 220 -6.24 17.81 -5.13
CA PHE A 220 -5.18 18.59 -5.74
C PHE A 220 -4.24 17.72 -6.59
N GLY A 221 -3.33 18.36 -7.30
CA GLY A 221 -2.40 17.65 -8.16
C GLY A 221 -3.08 16.82 -9.28
N PRO A 222 -2.47 15.70 -9.68
CA PRO A 222 -3.01 14.80 -10.70
C PRO A 222 -4.36 14.19 -10.34
N MET A 223 -4.58 13.82 -9.07
CA MET A 223 -5.85 13.24 -8.58
C MET A 223 -7.07 14.07 -8.98
N ARG A 224 -6.95 15.38 -8.93
CA ARG A 224 -8.05 16.27 -9.34
C ARG A 224 -8.44 16.09 -10.81
N ARG A 225 -7.47 15.76 -11.68
CA ARG A 225 -7.74 15.54 -13.11
C ARG A 225 -8.50 14.25 -13.31
N CYS A 226 -8.10 13.17 -12.60
CA CYS A 226 -8.78 11.88 -12.64
C CYS A 226 -10.21 12.00 -12.12
N GLU A 227 -10.44 12.67 -10.98
CA GLU A 227 -11.78 12.91 -10.44
C GLU A 227 -12.67 13.73 -11.41
N SER A 228 -12.10 14.73 -12.09
CA SER A 228 -12.84 15.52 -13.09
C SER A 228 -13.15 14.71 -14.36
N ALA A 229 -12.28 13.76 -14.73
CA ALA A 229 -12.50 12.86 -15.86
C ALA A 229 -13.58 11.82 -15.54
N ALA A 230 -13.55 11.24 -14.33
CA ALA A 230 -14.55 10.29 -13.87
C ALA A 230 -15.98 10.90 -13.88
N ASP A 231 -16.11 12.17 -13.47
CA ASP A 231 -17.39 12.89 -13.54
C ASP A 231 -17.93 13.00 -14.98
N MET A 232 -17.05 13.09 -16.00
CA MET A 232 -17.44 13.20 -17.41
C MET A 232 -17.74 11.84 -18.07
N ILE A 233 -16.98 10.80 -17.76
CA ILE A 233 -17.11 9.46 -18.36
C ILE A 233 -18.43 8.82 -17.91
N SER A 234 -18.78 8.91 -16.65
CA SER A 234 -20.01 8.35 -16.11
C SER A 234 -21.30 8.97 -16.68
N ALA A 235 -21.25 10.18 -17.20
CA ALA A 235 -22.39 10.78 -17.88
C ALA A 235 -22.77 10.03 -19.19
N LYS A 236 -21.81 9.31 -19.79
CA LYS A 236 -22.02 8.46 -20.98
C LYS A 236 -22.46 7.04 -20.66
N MET A 237 -22.16 6.52 -19.46
CA MET A 237 -22.51 5.15 -19.05
C MET A 237 -23.90 5.00 -18.42
N GLU A 238 -24.59 6.08 -18.14
CA GLU A 238 -25.92 6.07 -17.52
C GLU A 238 -27.02 5.46 -18.44
N GLU A 239 -26.71 5.23 -19.73
CA GLU A 239 -27.63 4.62 -20.71
C GLU A 239 -27.51 3.10 -20.85
N LEU A 240 -26.58 2.43 -20.15
CA LEU A 240 -26.44 0.97 -20.18
C LEU A 240 -27.36 0.30 -19.16
N ASN A 241 -28.47 -0.23 -19.63
CA ASN A 241 -29.46 -1.01 -18.88
C ASN A 241 -28.83 -2.15 -18.06
N ILE A 242 -28.97 -2.05 -16.74
CA ILE A 242 -28.63 -3.11 -15.79
C ILE A 242 -29.93 -3.79 -15.34
N ASP A 243 -30.61 -4.45 -16.27
CA ASP A 243 -31.71 -5.37 -15.95
C ASP A 243 -31.23 -6.81 -16.20
N GLN A 244 -30.99 -7.54 -15.12
CA GLN A 244 -31.03 -8.99 -14.93
C GLN A 244 -29.99 -9.53 -13.94
N ALA A 245 -29.76 -8.87 -12.82
CA ALA A 245 -28.99 -9.46 -11.73
C ALA A 245 -29.88 -10.37 -10.87
N LYS A 246 -29.62 -11.67 -10.84
CA LYS A 246 -30.28 -12.62 -9.94
C LYS A 246 -29.79 -12.53 -8.50
N GLY A 247 -28.63 -11.93 -8.28
CA GLY A 247 -28.00 -11.77 -6.98
C GLY A 247 -28.71 -10.73 -6.11
N THR A 248 -28.54 -10.87 -4.81
CA THR A 248 -28.97 -9.92 -3.77
C THR A 248 -27.76 -9.32 -3.07
N VAL A 249 -27.97 -8.30 -2.24
CA VAL A 249 -26.91 -7.72 -1.39
C VAL A 249 -26.26 -8.78 -0.49
N LEU A 250 -27.02 -9.77 -0.02
CA LEU A 250 -26.47 -10.86 0.77
C LEU A 250 -25.44 -11.71 -0.02
N ASP A 251 -25.60 -11.79 -1.34
CA ASP A 251 -24.68 -12.54 -2.20
C ASP A 251 -23.34 -11.81 -2.41
N LEU A 252 -23.24 -10.52 -2.01
CA LEU A 252 -21.99 -9.77 -1.90
C LEU A 252 -21.43 -9.84 -0.48
N ILE A 253 -22.25 -9.57 0.53
CA ILE A 253 -21.81 -9.47 1.92
C ILE A 253 -21.36 -10.83 2.46
N PHE A 254 -22.11 -11.91 2.18
CA PHE A 254 -21.81 -13.24 2.69
C PHE A 254 -20.42 -13.75 2.26
N PRO A 255 -20.01 -13.72 0.97
CA PRO A 255 -18.66 -14.10 0.56
C PRO A 255 -17.55 -13.31 1.26
N ILE A 256 -17.76 -12.01 1.48
CA ILE A 256 -16.79 -11.14 2.15
C ILE A 256 -16.64 -11.51 3.62
N VAL A 257 -17.76 -11.67 4.33
CA VAL A 257 -17.75 -12.07 5.74
C VAL A 257 -17.11 -13.44 5.90
N VAL A 258 -17.45 -14.39 5.01
CA VAL A 258 -16.84 -15.72 4.97
C VAL A 258 -15.35 -15.65 4.71
N LEU A 259 -14.92 -14.81 3.75
CA LEU A 259 -13.50 -14.58 3.45
C LEU A 259 -12.75 -14.07 4.69
N ILE A 260 -13.29 -13.05 5.37
CA ILE A 260 -12.69 -12.49 6.59
C ILE A 260 -12.56 -13.57 7.67
N ILE A 261 -13.65 -14.29 7.95
CA ILE A 261 -13.67 -15.33 9.00
C ILE A 261 -12.64 -16.42 8.69
N PHE A 262 -12.62 -16.95 7.47
CA PHE A 262 -11.70 -18.02 7.11
C PHE A 262 -10.24 -17.55 6.99
N CYS A 263 -9.98 -16.33 6.53
CA CYS A 263 -8.62 -15.78 6.53
C CYS A 263 -8.12 -15.56 7.97
N VAL A 264 -8.93 -15.00 8.87
CA VAL A 264 -8.55 -14.88 10.29
C VAL A 264 -8.34 -16.28 10.91
N ALA A 265 -9.21 -17.24 10.64
CA ALA A 265 -9.04 -18.62 11.11
C ALA A 265 -7.74 -19.25 10.56
N GLY A 266 -7.42 -19.03 9.29
CA GLY A 266 -6.19 -19.50 8.66
C GLY A 266 -4.93 -18.85 9.29
N LEU A 267 -4.98 -17.55 9.58
CA LEU A 267 -3.89 -16.84 10.25
C LEU A 267 -3.65 -17.39 11.66
N VAL A 268 -4.66 -17.48 12.51
CA VAL A 268 -4.49 -18.01 13.87
C VAL A 268 -4.14 -19.50 13.88
N TYR A 269 -4.57 -20.26 12.85
CA TYR A 269 -4.17 -21.65 12.66
C TYR A 269 -2.67 -21.78 12.42
N THR A 270 -2.13 -21.03 11.46
CA THR A 270 -0.68 -21.03 11.17
C THR A 270 0.15 -20.51 12.34
N GLY A 271 -0.41 -19.63 13.16
CA GLY A 271 0.25 -19.06 14.33
C GLY A 271 0.23 -19.94 15.58
N GLY A 272 -0.46 -21.10 15.56
CA GLY A 272 -0.43 -22.09 16.65
C GLY A 272 -1.60 -22.00 17.64
N PHE A 273 -2.69 -21.30 17.33
CA PHE A 273 -3.87 -21.22 18.21
C PHE A 273 -4.53 -22.59 18.45
N PHE A 274 -4.57 -23.45 17.43
CA PHE A 274 -5.14 -24.79 17.52
C PHE A 274 -4.12 -25.88 17.89
N SER A 275 -2.86 -25.50 18.16
CA SER A 275 -1.82 -26.44 18.59
C SER A 275 -2.09 -26.95 20.00
N SER A 276 -1.54 -28.14 20.34
CA SER A 276 -1.69 -28.75 21.67
C SER A 276 -0.44 -28.54 22.52
N GLY A 277 -0.60 -28.55 23.85
CA GLY A 277 0.51 -28.45 24.80
C GLY A 277 1.22 -27.10 24.78
N GLU A 278 2.56 -27.10 24.88
CA GLU A 278 3.39 -25.89 24.93
C GLU A 278 3.38 -25.07 23.62
N ALA A 279 2.98 -25.68 22.50
CA ALA A 279 2.84 -25.00 21.21
C ALA A 279 1.53 -24.20 21.08
N HIS A 280 0.58 -24.36 22.01
CA HIS A 280 -0.67 -23.59 22.02
C HIS A 280 -0.38 -22.13 22.38
N LYS A 281 -0.86 -21.23 21.53
CA LYS A 281 -0.77 -19.77 21.77
C LYS A 281 -2.16 -19.16 21.94
N GLY A 282 -2.25 -18.14 22.76
CA GLY A 282 -3.46 -17.32 22.84
C GLY A 282 -3.81 -16.70 21.49
N PHE A 283 -5.06 -16.24 21.31
CA PHE A 283 -5.53 -15.70 20.02
C PHE A 283 -4.61 -14.56 19.52
N VAL A 284 -4.22 -13.65 20.39
CA VAL A 284 -3.36 -12.48 20.05
C VAL A 284 -1.97 -12.95 19.64
N ASP A 285 -1.37 -13.85 20.44
CA ASP A 285 -0.01 -14.36 20.18
C ASP A 285 0.03 -15.23 18.93
N ALA A 286 -0.98 -16.08 18.72
CA ALA A 286 -1.11 -16.90 17.53
C ALA A 286 -1.30 -16.03 16.28
N PHE A 287 -2.13 -14.99 16.39
CA PHE A 287 -2.32 -14.05 15.30
C PHE A 287 -1.00 -13.33 14.97
N GLY A 288 -0.28 -12.93 15.99
CA GLY A 288 1.03 -12.31 15.90
C GLY A 288 2.12 -13.20 15.29
N ALA A 289 2.09 -14.48 15.55
CA ALA A 289 3.04 -15.48 15.02
C ALA A 289 2.56 -16.14 13.72
N SER A 290 1.53 -15.60 13.06
CA SER A 290 0.93 -16.20 11.86
C SER A 290 1.85 -16.15 10.65
N ASP A 291 1.83 -17.20 9.84
CA ASP A 291 2.32 -17.17 8.47
C ASP A 291 1.18 -16.66 7.57
N ALA A 292 1.24 -15.37 7.22
CA ALA A 292 0.20 -14.72 6.42
C ALA A 292 0.09 -15.35 5.03
N SER A 293 1.18 -15.77 4.41
CA SER A 293 1.19 -16.36 3.08
C SER A 293 0.38 -17.65 3.02
N VAL A 294 0.58 -18.53 4.00
CA VAL A 294 -0.15 -19.81 4.11
C VAL A 294 -1.55 -19.59 4.67
N GLY A 295 -1.70 -18.77 5.71
CA GLY A 295 -2.99 -18.52 6.37
C GLY A 295 -4.02 -17.91 5.42
N LEU A 296 -3.62 -16.95 4.60
CA LEU A 296 -4.48 -16.31 3.60
C LEU A 296 -4.86 -17.27 2.46
N VAL A 297 -3.93 -18.13 2.02
CA VAL A 297 -4.23 -19.17 1.03
C VAL A 297 -5.31 -20.11 1.57
N LEU A 298 -5.09 -20.70 2.74
CA LEU A 298 -6.05 -21.61 3.36
C LEU A 298 -7.42 -20.95 3.53
N GLY A 299 -7.44 -19.73 4.05
CA GLY A 299 -8.67 -18.97 4.27
C GLY A 299 -9.42 -18.67 2.98
N SER A 300 -8.73 -18.20 1.94
CA SER A 300 -9.35 -17.83 0.67
C SER A 300 -9.89 -19.05 -0.10
N PHE A 301 -9.18 -20.19 -0.09
CA PHE A 301 -9.69 -21.43 -0.66
C PHE A 301 -10.95 -21.91 0.06
N ALA A 302 -10.94 -21.97 1.40
CA ALA A 302 -12.11 -22.34 2.18
C ALA A 302 -13.29 -21.39 1.88
N ALA A 303 -13.05 -20.08 1.85
CA ALA A 303 -14.07 -19.09 1.54
C ALA A 303 -14.64 -19.25 0.13
N PHE A 304 -13.79 -19.54 -0.87
CA PHE A 304 -14.23 -19.79 -2.23
C PHE A 304 -15.20 -20.98 -2.30
N PHE A 305 -14.85 -22.13 -1.72
CA PHE A 305 -15.71 -23.31 -1.72
C PHE A 305 -17.03 -23.08 -0.97
N VAL A 306 -16.99 -22.42 0.19
CA VAL A 306 -18.20 -22.08 0.94
C VAL A 306 -19.09 -21.12 0.13
N THR A 307 -18.51 -20.15 -0.58
CA THR A 307 -19.25 -19.24 -1.46
C THR A 307 -19.88 -19.97 -2.64
N VAL A 308 -19.17 -20.92 -3.26
CA VAL A 308 -19.71 -21.77 -4.33
C VAL A 308 -20.92 -22.55 -3.82
N ILE A 309 -20.82 -23.19 -2.64
CA ILE A 309 -21.92 -23.93 -2.02
C ILE A 309 -23.11 -23.01 -1.75
N TRP A 310 -22.86 -21.80 -1.24
CA TRP A 310 -23.89 -20.78 -1.00
C TRP A 310 -24.63 -20.40 -2.29
N TYR A 311 -23.90 -20.07 -3.37
CA TYR A 311 -24.53 -19.68 -4.64
C TYR A 311 -25.29 -20.81 -5.31
N MET A 312 -24.80 -22.05 -5.18
CA MET A 312 -25.51 -23.25 -5.67
C MET A 312 -26.80 -23.47 -4.86
N GLY A 313 -26.72 -23.43 -3.52
CA GLY A 313 -27.88 -23.63 -2.63
C GLY A 313 -28.97 -22.59 -2.88
N ARG A 314 -28.59 -21.34 -3.12
CA ARG A 314 -29.51 -20.26 -3.49
C ARG A 314 -29.93 -20.24 -4.96
N ARG A 315 -29.39 -21.15 -5.78
CA ARG A 315 -29.64 -21.23 -7.23
C ARG A 315 -29.27 -19.93 -7.99
N VAL A 316 -28.33 -19.16 -7.45
CA VAL A 316 -27.80 -17.93 -8.10
C VAL A 316 -26.92 -18.31 -9.28
N LEU A 317 -25.98 -19.26 -9.07
CA LEU A 317 -25.08 -19.77 -10.11
C LEU A 317 -25.09 -21.30 -10.13
N LYS A 318 -24.82 -21.87 -11.32
CA LYS A 318 -24.54 -23.31 -11.49
C LYS A 318 -23.05 -23.59 -11.25
N ILE A 319 -22.70 -24.80 -10.83
CA ILE A 319 -21.32 -25.21 -10.53
C ILE A 319 -20.35 -24.89 -11.68
N ASN A 320 -20.70 -25.19 -12.92
CA ASN A 320 -19.83 -24.90 -14.07
C ASN A 320 -19.51 -23.40 -14.19
N LYS A 321 -20.51 -22.53 -13.90
CA LYS A 321 -20.31 -21.08 -13.91
C LYS A 321 -19.46 -20.58 -12.74
N CYS A 322 -19.52 -21.27 -11.62
CA CYS A 322 -18.63 -20.98 -10.48
C CYS A 322 -17.18 -21.37 -10.79
N LEU A 323 -16.96 -22.54 -11.42
CA LEU A 323 -15.61 -23.00 -11.75
C LEU A 323 -14.98 -22.17 -12.90
N GLU A 324 -15.77 -21.63 -13.84
CA GLU A 324 -15.30 -20.67 -14.86
C GLU A 324 -14.68 -19.40 -14.21
N CYS A 325 -15.07 -19.06 -12.99
CA CYS A 325 -14.53 -17.89 -12.29
C CYS A 325 -13.06 -18.06 -11.86
N LEU A 326 -12.54 -19.28 -11.72
CA LEU A 326 -11.13 -19.51 -11.39
C LEU A 326 -10.20 -18.97 -12.50
N PRO A 327 -10.31 -19.40 -13.78
CA PRO A 327 -9.48 -18.83 -14.83
C PRO A 327 -9.79 -17.35 -15.12
N GLU A 328 -11.04 -16.90 -14.93
CA GLU A 328 -11.38 -15.47 -15.07
C GLU A 328 -10.66 -14.63 -14.01
N GLY A 329 -10.68 -15.07 -12.74
CA GLY A 329 -9.98 -14.41 -11.64
C GLY A 329 -8.47 -14.40 -11.84
N PHE A 330 -7.89 -15.53 -12.29
CA PHE A 330 -6.47 -15.58 -12.64
C PHE A 330 -6.11 -14.53 -13.69
N LYS A 331 -6.88 -14.48 -14.80
CA LYS A 331 -6.66 -13.49 -15.86
C LYS A 331 -6.73 -12.05 -15.35
N ALA A 332 -7.66 -11.75 -14.45
CA ALA A 332 -7.81 -10.43 -13.86
C ALA A 332 -6.58 -10.03 -13.00
N MET A 333 -5.92 -11.00 -12.37
CA MET A 333 -4.76 -10.77 -11.51
C MET A 333 -3.41 -10.85 -12.22
N VAL A 334 -3.36 -11.31 -13.49
CA VAL A 334 -2.10 -11.43 -14.25
C VAL A 334 -1.27 -10.14 -14.26
N PRO A 335 -1.85 -8.94 -14.47
CA PRO A 335 -1.07 -7.70 -14.43
C PRO A 335 -0.36 -7.49 -13.08
N ALA A 336 -1.08 -7.68 -11.97
CA ALA A 336 -0.53 -7.55 -10.62
C ALA A 336 0.55 -8.62 -10.36
N ILE A 337 0.31 -9.87 -10.76
CA ILE A 337 1.27 -10.98 -10.64
C ILE A 337 2.59 -10.65 -11.34
N ILE A 338 2.55 -10.16 -12.59
CA ILE A 338 3.75 -9.80 -13.35
C ILE A 338 4.52 -8.69 -12.63
N ILE A 339 3.84 -7.65 -12.15
CA ILE A 339 4.48 -6.54 -11.44
C ILE A 339 5.13 -7.06 -10.15
N LEU A 340 4.42 -7.88 -9.36
CA LEU A 340 4.96 -8.46 -8.13
C LEU A 340 6.23 -9.28 -8.40
N VAL A 341 6.19 -10.17 -9.39
CA VAL A 341 7.37 -10.99 -9.75
C VAL A 341 8.56 -10.12 -10.12
N LEU A 342 8.35 -9.06 -10.93
CA LEU A 342 9.41 -8.14 -11.31
C LEU A 342 9.91 -7.30 -10.12
N ALA A 343 9.01 -6.84 -9.24
CA ALA A 343 9.36 -6.09 -8.04
C ALA A 343 10.17 -6.93 -7.05
N TRP A 344 9.76 -8.17 -6.79
CA TRP A 344 10.53 -9.11 -5.97
C TRP A 344 11.89 -9.45 -6.58
N SER A 345 11.95 -9.59 -7.91
CA SER A 345 13.22 -9.80 -8.64
C SER A 345 14.16 -8.61 -8.45
N LEU A 346 13.64 -7.39 -8.57
CA LEU A 346 14.41 -6.18 -8.35
C LEU A 346 14.89 -6.08 -6.89
N LYS A 347 14.02 -6.38 -5.92
CA LYS A 347 14.38 -6.46 -4.51
C LYS A 347 15.49 -7.49 -4.27
N GLY A 348 15.37 -8.71 -4.79
CA GLY A 348 16.37 -9.75 -4.63
C GLY A 348 17.74 -9.36 -5.19
N VAL A 349 17.76 -8.64 -6.31
CA VAL A 349 18.98 -8.10 -6.92
C VAL A 349 19.60 -6.98 -6.06
N THR A 350 18.80 -6.04 -5.56
CA THR A 350 19.28 -4.94 -4.70
C THR A 350 19.75 -5.46 -3.33
N ASP A 351 19.07 -6.47 -2.77
CA ASP A 351 19.50 -7.14 -1.54
C ASP A 351 20.87 -7.83 -1.73
N THR A 352 21.06 -8.49 -2.89
CA THR A 352 22.37 -9.11 -3.26
C THR A 352 23.47 -8.06 -3.39
N LEU A 353 23.15 -6.85 -3.84
CA LEU A 353 24.10 -5.73 -3.91
C LEU A 353 24.37 -5.05 -2.55
N GLY A 354 23.74 -5.51 -1.45
CA GLY A 354 23.97 -4.97 -0.11
C GLY A 354 23.36 -3.57 0.12
N ALA A 355 22.23 -3.26 -0.53
CA ALA A 355 21.52 -1.99 -0.33
C ALA A 355 21.18 -1.74 1.15
N LYS A 356 20.81 -2.81 1.87
CA LYS A 356 20.50 -2.77 3.30
C LYS A 356 21.70 -2.33 4.12
N ASP A 357 22.86 -2.93 3.86
CA ASP A 357 24.11 -2.67 4.60
C ASP A 357 24.59 -1.23 4.39
N TYR A 358 24.47 -0.73 3.16
CA TYR A 358 24.80 0.66 2.82
C TYR A 358 23.96 1.65 3.63
N VAL A 359 22.64 1.45 3.68
CA VAL A 359 21.73 2.34 4.43
C VAL A 359 21.94 2.20 5.94
N ALA A 360 22.14 0.98 6.45
CA ALA A 360 22.48 0.75 7.85
C ALA A 360 23.77 1.51 8.25
N GLY A 361 24.78 1.51 7.39
CA GLY A 361 26.02 2.27 7.59
C GLY A 361 25.82 3.78 7.71
N ILE A 362 24.87 4.36 6.96
CA ILE A 362 24.51 5.77 7.08
C ILE A 362 23.91 6.08 8.45
N VAL A 363 23.00 5.23 8.93
CA VAL A 363 22.32 5.43 10.24
C VAL A 363 23.30 5.32 11.40
N THR A 364 24.11 4.27 11.43
CA THR A 364 25.06 4.01 12.53
C THR A 364 26.23 5.01 12.55
N GLY A 365 26.59 5.61 11.42
CA GLY A 365 27.65 6.63 11.33
C GLY A 365 27.23 8.02 11.83
N SER A 366 25.98 8.22 12.27
CA SER A 366 25.48 9.54 12.69
C SER A 366 25.96 9.93 14.08
N ALA A 367 26.38 11.20 14.24
CA ALA A 367 27.02 11.69 15.47
C ALA A 367 26.06 11.92 16.65
N THR A 368 26.54 11.70 17.88
CA THR A 368 25.82 11.88 19.16
C THR A 368 25.24 13.28 19.37
N ALA A 369 25.83 14.30 18.77
CA ALA A 369 25.37 15.70 18.89
C ALA A 369 23.97 15.97 18.32
N LEU A 370 23.42 15.07 17.49
CA LEU A 370 22.13 15.23 16.82
C LEU A 370 21.02 14.35 17.40
N MET A 371 21.20 13.79 18.61
CA MET A 371 20.28 12.81 19.18
C MET A 371 18.81 13.24 19.16
N ASN A 372 18.52 14.50 19.49
CA ASN A 372 17.14 15.00 19.48
C ASN A 372 16.50 15.06 18.07
N PHE A 373 17.31 15.07 17.03
CA PHE A 373 16.86 15.06 15.64
C PHE A 373 16.86 13.65 15.03
N MET A 374 17.40 12.65 15.75
CA MET A 374 17.49 11.28 15.25
C MET A 374 16.16 10.69 14.81
N PRO A 375 15.02 10.87 15.51
CA PRO A 375 13.75 10.36 15.01
C PRO A 375 13.40 10.92 13.61
N ALA A 376 13.65 12.20 13.38
CA ALA A 376 13.40 12.81 12.07
C ALA A 376 14.36 12.29 10.99
N ILE A 377 15.62 12.06 11.34
CA ILE A 377 16.62 11.46 10.44
C ILE A 377 16.25 10.01 10.12
N ILE A 378 15.92 9.20 11.13
CA ILE A 378 15.49 7.81 10.95
C ILE A 378 14.23 7.74 10.08
N PHE A 379 13.28 8.64 10.27
CA PHE A 379 12.10 8.74 9.43
C PHE A 379 12.46 8.92 7.95
N LEU A 380 13.38 9.85 7.62
CA LEU A 380 13.83 10.06 6.24
C LEU A 380 14.60 8.87 5.68
N VAL A 381 15.49 8.26 6.48
CA VAL A 381 16.23 7.06 6.08
C VAL A 381 15.28 5.90 5.82
N ALA A 382 14.28 5.69 6.69
CA ALA A 382 13.26 4.66 6.52
C ALA A 382 12.42 4.90 5.26
N ILE A 383 12.03 6.17 4.96
CA ILE A 383 11.37 6.52 3.69
C ILE A 383 12.24 6.12 2.51
N GLY A 384 13.51 6.52 2.51
CA GLY A 384 14.43 6.24 1.40
C GLY A 384 14.66 4.75 1.19
N LEU A 385 14.80 3.99 2.28
CA LEU A 385 14.99 2.55 2.22
C LEU A 385 13.73 1.83 1.72
N ALA A 386 12.58 2.09 2.31
CA ALA A 386 11.33 1.46 1.91
C ALA A 386 10.92 1.85 0.48
N PHE A 387 11.12 3.11 0.09
CA PHE A 387 10.89 3.57 -1.28
C PHE A 387 11.75 2.84 -2.32
N SER A 388 13.03 2.60 -2.00
CA SER A 388 13.97 1.95 -2.93
C SER A 388 13.84 0.44 -2.94
N THR A 389 13.38 -0.19 -1.87
CA THR A 389 13.23 -1.65 -1.75
C THR A 389 11.80 -2.13 -2.03
N GLY A 390 10.81 -1.24 -1.96
CA GLY A 390 9.40 -1.57 -2.11
C GLY A 390 8.88 -2.46 -0.97
N THR A 391 9.48 -2.37 0.24
CA THR A 391 9.04 -3.18 1.36
C THR A 391 9.22 -2.49 2.71
N SER A 392 8.13 -2.35 3.44
CA SER A 392 8.16 -1.90 4.83
C SER A 392 8.80 -2.93 5.76
N TRP A 393 8.52 -4.22 5.56
CA TRP A 393 8.99 -5.33 6.39
C TRP A 393 10.52 -5.43 6.40
N GLY A 394 11.14 -5.35 5.21
CA GLY A 394 12.60 -5.32 5.10
C GLY A 394 13.23 -4.13 5.80
N THR A 395 12.55 -2.98 5.76
CA THR A 395 12.99 -1.75 6.43
C THR A 395 12.94 -1.89 7.95
N PHE A 396 11.87 -2.49 8.50
CA PHE A 396 11.78 -2.78 9.94
C PHE A 396 12.89 -3.72 10.42
N GLY A 397 13.08 -4.83 9.70
CA GLY A 397 14.06 -5.85 10.05
C GLY A 397 15.48 -5.31 10.15
N ILE A 398 15.78 -4.22 9.43
CA ILE A 398 17.11 -3.58 9.47
C ILE A 398 17.15 -2.48 10.54
N LEU A 399 16.20 -1.55 10.51
CA LEU A 399 16.32 -0.31 11.27
C LEU A 399 15.90 -0.45 12.74
N ILE A 400 14.90 -1.28 13.07
CA ILE A 400 14.44 -1.42 14.46
C ILE A 400 15.52 -1.98 15.37
N PRO A 401 16.25 -3.08 15.05
CA PRO A 401 17.35 -3.56 15.87
C PRO A 401 18.45 -2.50 16.07
N ILE A 402 18.77 -1.72 15.02
CA ILE A 402 19.75 -0.64 15.10
C ILE A 402 19.29 0.46 16.07
N VAL A 403 18.02 0.86 15.98
CA VAL A 403 17.42 1.88 16.88
C VAL A 403 17.43 1.40 18.32
N VAL A 404 17.05 0.14 18.58
CA VAL A 404 17.07 -0.45 19.91
C VAL A 404 18.51 -0.46 20.46
N ALA A 405 19.46 -0.96 19.70
CA ALA A 405 20.87 -0.99 20.09
C ALA A 405 21.44 0.41 20.39
N ALA A 406 21.04 1.42 19.62
CA ALA A 406 21.54 2.79 19.77
C ALA A 406 20.98 3.53 21.00
N PHE A 407 19.73 3.25 21.39
CA PHE A 407 19.03 4.09 22.35
C PHE A 407 18.57 3.39 23.63
N SER A 408 18.55 2.05 23.71
CA SER A 408 18.00 1.31 24.87
C SER A 408 18.67 1.70 26.19
N SER A 409 19.99 1.90 26.20
CA SER A 409 20.77 2.27 27.38
C SER A 409 20.95 3.79 27.58
N VAL A 410 20.59 4.62 26.56
CA VAL A 410 20.89 6.04 26.54
C VAL A 410 19.66 6.90 26.80
N ASP A 411 18.58 6.67 26.06
CA ASP A 411 17.29 7.42 26.16
C ASP A 411 16.13 6.53 25.71
N PRO A 412 15.46 5.80 26.63
CA PRO A 412 14.34 4.94 26.30
C PRO A 412 13.15 5.68 25.65
N SER A 413 12.95 6.96 26.00
CA SER A 413 11.88 7.76 25.38
C SER A 413 12.20 8.06 23.92
N LEU A 414 13.45 8.40 23.65
CA LEU A 414 13.93 8.65 22.29
C LEU A 414 13.93 7.37 21.44
N MET A 415 14.22 6.22 22.07
CA MET A 415 14.12 4.90 21.45
C MET A 415 12.70 4.65 20.91
N ILE A 416 11.68 4.84 21.76
CA ILE A 416 10.26 4.65 21.35
C ILE A 416 9.90 5.58 20.19
N ILE A 417 10.28 6.86 20.25
CA ILE A 417 10.01 7.83 19.19
C ILE A 417 10.73 7.42 17.90
N SER A 418 11.96 6.92 18.01
CA SER A 418 12.78 6.48 16.88
C SER A 418 12.27 5.18 16.25
N ILE A 419 11.79 4.22 17.03
CA ILE A 419 11.07 3.02 16.55
C ILE A 419 9.82 3.46 15.77
N SER A 420 9.03 4.37 16.34
CA SER A 420 7.86 4.91 15.66
C SER A 420 8.22 5.64 14.36
N ALA A 421 9.32 6.39 14.35
CA ALA A 421 9.81 7.07 13.15
C ALA A 421 10.26 6.08 12.07
N CYS A 422 10.89 4.98 12.47
CA CYS A 422 11.24 3.88 11.57
C CYS A 422 9.98 3.26 10.93
N MET A 423 8.98 2.91 11.76
CA MET A 423 7.71 2.34 11.30
C MET A 423 6.96 3.29 10.37
N ALA A 424 6.81 4.55 10.77
CA ALA A 424 6.13 5.58 9.97
C ALA A 424 6.85 5.89 8.66
N GLY A 425 8.17 5.96 8.69
CA GLY A 425 8.99 6.19 7.51
C GLY A 425 8.93 5.02 6.52
N ALA A 426 8.96 3.79 7.04
CA ALA A 426 8.82 2.60 6.22
C ALA A 426 7.46 2.55 5.52
N VAL A 427 6.35 2.80 6.25
CA VAL A 427 5.01 2.90 5.66
C VAL A 427 4.93 4.02 4.63
N CYS A 428 5.52 5.19 4.92
CA CYS A 428 5.52 6.31 3.98
C CYS A 428 6.28 5.99 2.70
N GLY A 429 7.48 5.41 2.83
CA GLY A 429 8.33 5.05 1.69
C GLY A 429 7.68 3.99 0.80
N ASP A 430 7.09 2.99 1.42
CA ASP A 430 6.31 1.94 0.77
C ASP A 430 5.09 2.53 0.03
N HIS A 431 4.29 3.32 0.72
CA HIS A 431 3.10 4.00 0.21
C HIS A 431 3.35 4.93 -0.99
N ILE A 432 4.57 5.43 -1.20
CA ILE A 432 4.94 6.24 -2.37
C ILE A 432 5.75 5.48 -3.41
N SER A 433 6.13 4.24 -3.12
CA SER A 433 6.99 3.44 -4.01
C SER A 433 6.18 2.77 -5.12
N PRO A 434 6.57 2.93 -6.40
CA PRO A 434 5.93 2.23 -7.50
C PRO A 434 6.27 0.73 -7.57
N ILE A 435 7.17 0.24 -6.71
CA ILE A 435 7.51 -1.19 -6.60
C ILE A 435 7.00 -1.81 -5.31
N SER A 436 6.14 -1.09 -4.58
CA SER A 436 5.52 -1.58 -3.35
C SER A 436 4.42 -2.59 -3.62
N ASP A 437 4.44 -3.67 -2.84
CA ASP A 437 3.43 -4.72 -2.90
C ASP A 437 2.03 -4.17 -2.61
N THR A 438 1.88 -3.34 -1.57
CA THR A 438 0.58 -2.77 -1.16
C THR A 438 0.04 -1.80 -2.19
N THR A 439 0.89 -0.93 -2.76
CA THR A 439 0.51 0.01 -3.82
C THR A 439 0.08 -0.73 -5.09
N ILE A 440 0.76 -1.84 -5.44
CA ILE A 440 0.38 -2.72 -6.54
C ILE A 440 -0.98 -3.37 -6.28
N MET A 441 -1.20 -3.91 -5.06
CA MET A 441 -2.46 -4.54 -4.69
C MET A 441 -3.62 -3.55 -4.59
N ALA A 442 -3.39 -2.33 -4.10
CA ALA A 442 -4.39 -1.28 -4.09
C ALA A 442 -4.82 -0.89 -5.51
N SER A 443 -3.86 -0.82 -6.45
CA SER A 443 -4.14 -0.59 -7.86
C SER A 443 -4.98 -1.72 -8.46
N ALA A 444 -4.62 -2.97 -8.18
CA ALA A 444 -5.33 -4.15 -8.65
C ALA A 444 -6.75 -4.24 -8.05
N GLY A 445 -6.89 -3.99 -6.74
CA GLY A 445 -8.19 -3.97 -6.06
C GLY A 445 -9.14 -2.90 -6.59
N ALA A 446 -8.61 -1.72 -6.92
CA ALA A 446 -9.37 -0.63 -7.54
C ALA A 446 -9.54 -0.78 -9.05
N GLU A 447 -8.86 -1.74 -9.71
CA GLU A 447 -8.77 -1.86 -11.18
C GLU A 447 -8.34 -0.55 -11.85
N CYS A 448 -7.30 0.11 -11.33
CA CYS A 448 -6.71 1.27 -11.97
C CYS A 448 -5.31 0.99 -12.48
N ASP A 449 -4.85 1.81 -13.42
CA ASP A 449 -3.46 1.76 -13.88
C ASP A 449 -2.51 2.08 -12.71
N HIS A 450 -1.54 1.20 -12.49
CA HIS A 450 -0.64 1.26 -11.35
C HIS A 450 0.18 2.55 -11.33
N VAL A 451 0.73 2.96 -12.47
CA VAL A 451 1.53 4.19 -12.57
C VAL A 451 0.65 5.43 -12.37
N SER A 452 -0.60 5.39 -12.85
CA SER A 452 -1.59 6.45 -12.60
C SER A 452 -1.90 6.57 -11.11
N HIS A 453 -2.09 5.43 -10.41
CA HIS A 453 -2.29 5.42 -8.97
C HIS A 453 -1.11 6.06 -8.23
N VAL A 454 0.11 5.60 -8.46
CA VAL A 454 1.32 6.16 -7.83
C VAL A 454 1.42 7.68 -8.07
N ASN A 455 1.27 8.12 -9.33
CA ASN A 455 1.36 9.55 -9.67
C ASN A 455 0.29 10.41 -9.00
N THR A 456 -0.91 9.87 -8.78
CA THR A 456 -2.00 10.61 -8.14
C THR A 456 -1.90 10.65 -6.63
N GLN A 457 -1.36 9.60 -6.01
CA GLN A 457 -1.15 9.44 -4.57
C GLN A 457 0.05 10.24 -4.06
N LEU A 458 1.14 10.26 -4.82
CA LEU A 458 2.43 10.83 -4.43
C LEU A 458 2.34 12.26 -3.83
N PRO A 459 1.61 13.23 -4.41
CA PRO A 459 1.51 14.56 -3.81
C PRO A 459 0.81 14.58 -2.44
N TYR A 460 -0.15 13.68 -2.20
CA TYR A 460 -0.85 13.57 -0.93
C TYR A 460 0.08 13.00 0.14
N ALA A 461 0.72 11.88 -0.16
CA ALA A 461 1.64 11.21 0.74
C ALA A 461 2.85 12.10 1.09
N LEU A 462 3.44 12.80 0.12
CA LEU A 462 4.55 13.72 0.35
C LEU A 462 4.16 14.91 1.23
N CYS A 463 2.94 15.45 1.10
CA CYS A 463 2.46 16.51 2.00
C CYS A 463 2.37 15.99 3.44
N VAL A 464 1.81 14.81 3.65
CA VAL A 464 1.73 14.20 4.98
C VAL A 464 3.12 13.86 5.51
N ALA A 465 4.01 13.33 4.67
CA ALA A 465 5.40 13.04 5.04
C ALA A 465 6.16 14.28 5.52
N ALA A 466 6.06 15.39 4.78
CA ALA A 466 6.71 16.64 5.16
C ALA A 466 6.21 17.17 6.52
N ILE A 467 4.90 17.08 6.77
CA ILE A 467 4.32 17.46 8.06
C ILE A 467 4.76 16.48 9.16
N SER A 468 4.78 15.18 8.89
CA SER A 468 5.25 14.16 9.84
C SER A 468 6.72 14.35 10.20
N PHE A 469 7.56 14.74 9.25
CA PHE A 469 8.95 15.11 9.51
C PHE A 469 9.06 16.25 10.53
N VAL A 470 8.25 17.30 10.37
CA VAL A 470 8.18 18.41 11.36
C VAL A 470 7.71 17.88 12.72
N CYS A 471 6.71 16.98 12.74
CA CYS A 471 6.24 16.37 13.98
C CYS A 471 7.34 15.55 14.69
N TYR A 472 8.19 14.83 13.94
CA TYR A 472 9.32 14.09 14.51
C TYR A 472 10.41 15.02 15.08
N ILE A 473 10.65 16.19 14.48
CA ILE A 473 11.51 17.22 15.07
C ILE A 473 10.91 17.70 16.42
N VAL A 474 9.63 18.04 16.44
CA VAL A 474 8.95 18.49 17.66
C VAL A 474 8.97 17.39 18.73
N ALA A 475 8.69 16.14 18.35
CA ALA A 475 8.69 15.01 19.28
C ALA A 475 10.10 14.72 19.83
N GLY A 476 11.13 14.79 19.00
CA GLY A 476 12.50 14.63 19.43
C GLY A 476 12.95 15.69 20.44
N LEU A 477 12.46 16.92 20.33
CA LEU A 477 12.77 18.02 21.25
C LEU A 477 11.92 17.99 22.52
N THR A 478 10.62 17.66 22.41
CA THR A 478 9.65 17.80 23.52
C THR A 478 9.29 16.49 24.21
N ARG A 479 9.60 15.35 23.62
CA ARG A 479 9.18 14.00 24.06
C ARG A 479 7.65 13.85 24.17
N SER A 480 6.86 14.74 23.55
CA SER A 480 5.41 14.79 23.65
C SER A 480 4.73 14.38 22.34
N ALA A 481 4.08 13.22 22.35
CA ALA A 481 3.26 12.75 21.22
C ALA A 481 2.08 13.70 20.96
N LEU A 482 1.39 14.13 22.03
CA LEU A 482 0.20 14.97 21.93
C LEU A 482 0.51 16.32 21.27
N LEU A 483 1.56 17.01 21.75
CA LEU A 483 1.95 18.31 21.18
C LEU A 483 2.33 18.17 19.69
N SER A 484 3.13 17.16 19.36
CA SER A 484 3.56 16.90 18.00
C SER A 484 2.38 16.58 17.07
N LEU A 485 1.44 15.75 17.54
CA LEU A 485 0.24 15.39 16.78
C LEU A 485 -0.68 16.60 16.57
N LEU A 486 -0.88 17.45 17.59
CA LEU A 486 -1.66 18.68 17.46
C LEU A 486 -1.06 19.62 16.41
N VAL A 487 0.27 19.82 16.44
CA VAL A 487 0.98 20.58 15.39
C VAL A 487 0.70 19.98 14.00
N GLY A 488 0.82 18.66 13.87
CA GLY A 488 0.55 17.96 12.61
C GLY A 488 -0.88 18.14 12.11
N ILE A 489 -1.88 17.96 12.98
CA ILE A 489 -3.30 18.15 12.65
C ILE A 489 -3.56 19.58 12.17
N VAL A 490 -3.05 20.59 12.89
CA VAL A 490 -3.20 22.00 12.50
C VAL A 490 -2.58 22.27 11.14
N LEU A 491 -1.41 21.71 10.85
CA LEU A 491 -0.74 21.88 9.56
C LEU A 491 -1.51 21.17 8.42
N VAL A 492 -1.99 19.95 8.63
CA VAL A 492 -2.77 19.20 7.62
C VAL A 492 -4.08 19.92 7.32
N VAL A 493 -4.89 20.16 8.34
CA VAL A 493 -6.24 20.75 8.17
C VAL A 493 -6.12 22.19 7.70
N GLY A 494 -5.21 22.98 8.31
CA GLY A 494 -4.95 24.36 7.92
C GLY A 494 -4.48 24.49 6.47
N GLY A 495 -3.54 23.64 6.04
CA GLY A 495 -3.07 23.57 4.66
C GLY A 495 -4.20 23.28 3.67
N LEU A 496 -5.05 22.29 3.97
CA LEU A 496 -6.21 21.95 3.13
C LEU A 496 -7.26 23.08 3.07
N LEU A 497 -7.50 23.78 4.18
CA LEU A 497 -8.39 24.94 4.21
C LEU A 497 -7.86 26.11 3.36
N VAL A 498 -6.56 26.36 3.42
CA VAL A 498 -5.90 27.38 2.56
C VAL A 498 -6.05 27.00 1.08
N LEU A 499 -5.79 25.74 0.72
CA LEU A 499 -5.97 25.24 -0.64
C LEU A 499 -7.42 25.40 -1.11
N LYS A 500 -8.40 25.06 -0.25
CA LYS A 500 -9.82 25.26 -0.55
C LYS A 500 -10.13 26.71 -0.85
N LYS A 501 -9.71 27.63 0.01
CA LYS A 501 -9.94 29.08 -0.15
C LYS A 501 -9.32 29.63 -1.43
N GLN A 502 -8.09 29.25 -1.74
CA GLN A 502 -7.40 29.65 -2.99
C GLN A 502 -8.17 29.15 -4.23
N ARG A 503 -8.72 27.94 -4.20
CA ARG A 503 -9.52 27.36 -5.29
C ARG A 503 -10.82 28.13 -5.51
N GLU A 504 -11.54 28.44 -4.44
CA GLU A 504 -12.76 29.22 -4.51
C GLU A 504 -12.51 30.62 -5.07
N ALA A 505 -11.42 31.27 -4.63
CA ALA A 505 -11.02 32.57 -5.15
C ALA A 505 -10.65 32.51 -6.65
N SER A 506 -9.91 31.49 -7.07
CA SER A 506 -9.54 31.29 -8.48
C SER A 506 -10.77 31.01 -9.35
N ARG A 507 -11.75 30.24 -8.83
CA ARG A 507 -13.02 29.97 -9.52
C ARG A 507 -13.86 31.24 -9.68
N LYS A 508 -13.95 32.08 -8.64
CA LYS A 508 -14.64 33.39 -8.70
C LYS A 508 -14.00 34.32 -9.73
N LYS A 509 -12.64 34.40 -9.79
CA LYS A 509 -11.93 35.20 -10.80
C LYS A 509 -12.19 34.71 -12.23
N ARG A 510 -12.28 33.39 -12.46
CA ARG A 510 -12.51 32.79 -13.78
C ARG A 510 -13.93 33.06 -14.31
N PHE A 511 -14.93 33.15 -13.43
CA PHE A 511 -16.33 33.41 -13.74
C PHE A 511 -16.76 34.88 -13.50
N SER A 512 -15.80 35.78 -13.28
CA SER A 512 -16.10 37.21 -13.20
C SER A 512 -16.61 37.73 -14.53
N PRO A 513 -17.69 38.58 -14.55
CA PRO A 513 -18.26 39.14 -15.77
C PRO A 513 -17.20 39.78 -16.69
N LYS A 514 -16.17 40.43 -16.12
CA LYS A 514 -15.08 41.03 -16.90
C LYS A 514 -14.32 40.01 -17.77
N ASN A 515 -14.14 38.78 -17.31
CA ASN A 515 -13.41 37.76 -18.05
C ASN A 515 -14.30 36.99 -19.04
N MET A 516 -15.63 36.97 -18.85
CA MET A 516 -16.57 36.40 -19.81
C MET A 516 -16.71 37.29 -21.07
N PHE A 517 -16.64 38.60 -20.93
CA PHE A 517 -16.66 39.52 -22.08
C PHE A 517 -15.33 39.53 -22.87
N ALA A 518 -14.18 39.36 -22.20
CA ALA A 518 -12.87 39.30 -22.87
C ALA A 518 -12.69 38.04 -23.77
N ARG A 519 -13.41 36.96 -23.50
CA ARG A 519 -13.38 35.74 -24.31
C ARG A 519 -14.31 35.75 -25.53
N LYS A 520 -15.25 36.68 -25.60
CA LYS A 520 -16.22 36.82 -26.72
C LYS A 520 -15.75 37.74 -27.85
N THR A 521 -14.61 38.39 -27.73
CA THR A 521 -14.04 39.21 -28.82
C THR A 521 -13.19 38.33 -29.73
N PRO A 522 -13.64 37.97 -30.94
CA PRO A 522 -12.76 37.26 -31.88
C PRO A 522 -11.64 38.19 -32.30
N ALA A 523 -10.39 37.70 -32.26
CA ALA A 523 -9.24 38.41 -32.79
C ALA A 523 -9.53 38.79 -34.25
N LYS A 524 -9.74 40.07 -34.55
CA LYS A 524 -9.76 40.60 -35.91
C LYS A 524 -8.44 40.23 -36.55
N LYS A 525 -8.46 39.24 -37.47
CA LYS A 525 -7.37 39.02 -38.43
C LYS A 525 -7.09 40.33 -39.12
N LYS A 526 -5.96 40.96 -38.82
CA LYS A 526 -5.38 41.98 -39.69
C LYS A 526 -4.98 41.28 -40.97
N ALA A 527 -5.81 41.40 -41.99
CA ALA A 527 -5.35 41.25 -43.37
C ALA A 527 -4.32 42.40 -43.62
N LYS A 528 -3.10 42.04 -43.89
CA LYS A 528 -2.14 42.93 -44.56
C LYS A 528 -2.10 42.48 -46.03
N ASN A 529 -2.42 43.43 -46.85
CA ASN A 529 -2.14 43.41 -48.29
C ASN A 529 -0.65 43.11 -48.59
#